data_68be88bfd88c2cc01a73473429f453d8
#
_entry.id   68be88bfd88c2cc01a73473429f453d8
#
_cell.length_a   1.000
_cell.length_b   1.000
_cell.length_c   1.000
_cell.angle_alpha   90.00
_cell.angle_beta   90.00
_cell.angle_gamma   90.00
#
_symmetry.space_group_name_H-M   'P 1'
#
loop_
_entity.id
_entity.type
_entity.pdbx_description
1 polymer ?
#
loop_
_entity_poly.entity_id
_entity_poly.type
_entity_poly.pdbx_seq_one_letter_code
_entity_poly.pdbx_strand_id
1 'polypeptide(L)'
;MSRPLPVVACLSLVAALAVAAGTAISGQSVPAASIWPVGLFQGTGDVGRPALAGSSVYNGATQAYTLAAGGQNMWAERDEFQFAWRKMTGDFILHTRIAFHGDGVDPHRKAGVIIRKTLDDDAPYVDGAIHGDGLISLQFRRTPGAITEQIESTVKGADVVQIERRGGTYIMSVARFGDTFISSEIADIDLGDEVYVGLFLCSHNADTIEQATFTNVRFTRPAAADFQPYRDYIGAVLETLDIETGRREVLHRSPQGLPYEAPNWTTDGRALIYNTSGTNADHRGRLHRFDLLTRQTTLIDTGTNLRNNNDHVLSFDGTMLGISDQSLQGVGSTIYTVPVTGGTPKRITTLAPSYLHGWSPDAKWLVYTGGRNGEFEIYRIPSDGSGPEENLTRHPGLDDGPEYTPDGRYIYFNSMRSGTMQIWRMGPTGDTPEQITHDEYNNWFAHIAPDGKSLVYIAFPPDIEPAEHPYYKHVYLRHMPIDGGPARVVAYVYGGQGTINVPSWSPDGKTVAFVSNTGEY
;
A
#
# COMPACT_ATOMS: atom_id res chain seq x y z
N MET A 1 -34.98 32.88 85.86
CA MET A 1 -36.09 33.57 85.15
C MET A 1 -35.47 34.31 84.00
N SER A 2 -36.03 34.22 82.87
CA SER A 2 -35.72 34.82 81.59
C SER A 2 -35.04 33.83 80.58
N ARG A 3 -35.85 33.42 79.67
CA ARG A 3 -35.45 32.66 78.43
C ARG A 3 -34.84 33.63 77.41
N PRO A 4 -33.87 33.26 76.68
CA PRO A 4 -33.56 33.93 75.42
C PRO A 4 -34.15 33.18 74.21
N LEU A 5 -34.55 33.95 73.22
CA LEU A 5 -35.08 33.61 71.89
C LEU A 5 -34.05 32.97 71.00
N PRO A 6 -34.48 32.22 69.98
CA PRO A 6 -33.58 31.48 69.12
C PRO A 6 -32.97 32.36 68.01
N VAL A 7 -31.67 32.15 67.78
CA VAL A 7 -30.93 32.74 66.67
C VAL A 7 -31.14 31.84 65.44
N VAL A 8 -31.68 32.41 64.40
CA VAL A 8 -31.80 31.81 63.09
C VAL A 8 -30.40 31.77 62.44
N ALA A 9 -29.84 30.60 62.27
CA ALA A 9 -28.60 30.40 61.52
C ALA A 9 -28.91 30.25 60.00
N CYS A 10 -28.50 31.25 59.22
CA CYS A 10 -28.44 31.13 57.79
C CYS A 10 -27.35 30.09 57.36
N LEU A 11 -27.78 28.97 56.86
CA LEU A 11 -26.86 28.07 56.18
C LEU A 11 -26.52 28.65 54.80
N SER A 12 -25.32 29.15 54.65
CA SER A 12 -24.71 29.46 53.35
C SER A 12 -24.25 28.15 52.72
N LEU A 13 -24.95 27.70 51.66
CA LEU A 13 -24.51 26.60 50.82
C LEU A 13 -23.32 27.06 49.97
N VAL A 14 -22.11 26.68 50.35
CA VAL A 14 -20.92 26.80 49.49
C VAL A 14 -20.94 25.63 48.54
N ALA A 15 -21.35 25.87 47.29
CA ALA A 15 -21.18 24.91 46.23
C ALA A 15 -19.68 24.81 45.88
N ALA A 16 -19.05 23.75 46.31
CA ALA A 16 -17.71 23.39 45.84
C ALA A 16 -17.78 22.96 44.36
N LEU A 17 -17.38 23.86 43.46
CA LEU A 17 -17.07 23.48 42.07
C LEU A 17 -15.83 22.58 42.13
N ALA A 18 -16.03 21.28 41.99
CA ALA A 18 -14.97 20.37 41.62
C ALA A 18 -14.56 20.67 40.18
N VAL A 19 -13.48 21.40 40.00
CA VAL A 19 -12.79 21.48 38.71
C VAL A 19 -12.18 20.12 38.48
N ALA A 20 -12.88 19.24 37.72
CA ALA A 20 -12.30 18.09 37.15
C ALA A 20 -11.24 18.59 36.15
N ALA A 21 -9.97 18.44 36.51
CA ALA A 21 -8.88 18.54 35.54
C ALA A 21 -9.08 17.42 34.51
N GLY A 22 -9.79 17.78 33.45
CA GLY A 22 -9.85 16.93 32.26
C GLY A 22 -8.44 16.84 31.72
N THR A 23 -7.82 15.66 31.88
CA THR A 23 -6.69 15.29 31.05
C THR A 23 -7.17 15.42 29.61
N ALA A 24 -6.60 16.40 28.90
CA ALA A 24 -6.78 16.53 27.47
C ALA A 24 -6.32 15.21 26.85
N ILE A 25 -7.27 14.37 26.46
CA ILE A 25 -7.03 13.26 25.56
C ILE A 25 -6.57 13.94 24.28
N SER A 26 -5.25 13.91 24.04
CA SER A 26 -4.64 14.39 22.81
C SER A 26 -5.35 13.71 21.64
N GLY A 27 -5.88 14.55 20.76
CA GLY A 27 -6.86 14.20 19.77
C GLY A 27 -6.60 12.92 19.02
N GLN A 28 -7.65 12.13 18.97
CA GLN A 28 -7.85 11.18 17.90
C GLN A 28 -7.61 11.92 16.59
N SER A 29 -6.60 11.50 15.83
CA SER A 29 -6.63 11.74 14.40
C SER A 29 -7.72 10.83 13.83
N VAL A 30 -8.97 11.28 13.92
CA VAL A 30 -10.01 10.84 13.00
C VAL A 30 -9.35 10.98 11.63
N PRO A 31 -9.33 9.94 10.76
CA PRO A 31 -8.88 10.12 9.39
C PRO A 31 -9.55 11.38 8.91
N ALA A 32 -8.76 12.38 8.49
CA ALA A 32 -9.25 13.73 8.24
C ALA A 32 -10.50 13.57 7.38
N ALA A 33 -11.66 13.91 7.94
CA ALA A 33 -12.91 13.83 7.22
C ALA A 33 -12.63 14.57 5.92
N SER A 34 -12.82 13.88 4.77
CA SER A 34 -12.53 14.46 3.48
C SER A 34 -13.11 15.86 3.46
N ILE A 35 -12.28 16.89 3.33
CA ILE A 35 -12.72 18.28 3.20
C ILE A 35 -13.49 18.50 1.89
N TRP A 36 -13.53 17.48 1.04
CA TRP A 36 -14.15 17.47 -0.26
C TRP A 36 -15.52 16.80 -0.24
N PRO A 37 -16.46 17.25 -1.08
CA PRO A 37 -17.84 16.78 -1.05
C PRO A 37 -18.01 15.28 -1.24
N VAL A 38 -17.14 14.61 -2.03
CA VAL A 38 -17.24 13.18 -2.32
C VAL A 38 -15.87 12.51 -2.15
N GLY A 39 -15.58 12.00 -0.96
CA GLY A 39 -14.36 11.25 -0.66
C GLY A 39 -13.08 12.01 -1.02
N LEU A 40 -12.33 11.56 -2.03
CA LEU A 40 -11.09 12.17 -2.53
C LEU A 40 -11.33 13.28 -3.57
N PHE A 41 -12.58 13.55 -3.96
CA PHE A 41 -12.93 14.45 -5.05
C PHE A 41 -13.42 15.81 -4.54
N GLN A 42 -13.00 16.87 -5.22
CA GLN A 42 -13.35 18.26 -4.93
C GLN A 42 -14.75 18.62 -5.40
N GLY A 43 -15.22 17.91 -6.44
CA GLY A 43 -16.54 18.14 -7.01
C GLY A 43 -17.08 16.93 -7.74
N THR A 44 -18.38 17.00 -8.02
CA THR A 44 -19.11 16.00 -8.79
C THR A 44 -20.23 16.68 -9.55
N GLY A 45 -20.57 16.19 -10.72
CA GLY A 45 -21.66 16.69 -11.53
C GLY A 45 -21.64 16.10 -12.93
N ASP A 46 -22.70 16.37 -13.67
CA ASP A 46 -22.75 16.02 -15.07
C ASP A 46 -21.89 16.96 -15.91
N VAL A 47 -21.17 16.39 -16.85
CA VAL A 47 -20.60 17.11 -17.99
C VAL A 47 -21.62 17.06 -19.11
N GLY A 48 -21.81 18.19 -19.81
CA GLY A 48 -22.87 18.33 -20.81
C GLY A 48 -24.26 18.51 -20.17
N ARG A 49 -25.28 18.04 -20.85
CA ARG A 49 -26.70 18.18 -20.44
C ARG A 49 -27.46 16.87 -20.66
N PRO A 50 -27.10 15.80 -19.96
CA PRO A 50 -27.83 14.54 -20.10
C PRO A 50 -29.30 14.71 -19.69
N ALA A 51 -30.20 14.01 -20.37
CA ALA A 51 -31.64 14.06 -20.08
C ALA A 51 -31.97 13.57 -18.67
N LEU A 52 -31.19 12.64 -18.16
CA LEU A 52 -31.28 12.08 -16.82
C LEU A 52 -30.03 12.48 -16.03
N ALA A 53 -30.22 13.21 -14.93
CA ALA A 53 -29.13 13.68 -14.09
C ALA A 53 -28.40 12.54 -13.39
N GLY A 54 -27.08 12.61 -13.36
CA GLY A 54 -26.22 11.67 -12.67
C GLY A 54 -26.04 11.98 -11.19
N SER A 55 -25.33 11.09 -10.51
CA SER A 55 -24.94 11.27 -9.10
C SER A 55 -23.68 10.50 -8.76
N SER A 56 -22.97 10.96 -7.71
CA SER A 56 -21.79 10.27 -7.17
C SER A 56 -21.91 10.18 -5.66
N VAL A 57 -21.68 9.00 -5.10
CA VAL A 57 -21.78 8.72 -3.65
C VAL A 57 -20.48 8.06 -3.19
N TYR A 58 -19.96 8.48 -2.05
CA TYR A 58 -18.83 7.85 -1.39
C TYR A 58 -19.26 7.14 -0.11
N ASN A 59 -18.88 5.88 0.02
CA ASN A 59 -19.05 5.10 1.25
C ASN A 59 -17.70 5.07 2.02
N GLY A 60 -17.61 5.82 3.10
CA GLY A 60 -16.39 5.90 3.92
C GLY A 60 -16.00 4.59 4.61
N ALA A 61 -16.96 3.70 4.91
CA ALA A 61 -16.67 2.43 5.57
C ALA A 61 -16.04 1.40 4.62
N THR A 62 -16.39 1.44 3.34
CA THR A 62 -15.83 0.56 2.31
C THR A 62 -14.78 1.25 1.43
N GLN A 63 -14.65 2.57 1.56
CA GLN A 63 -13.82 3.44 0.72
C GLN A 63 -14.13 3.29 -0.77
N ALA A 64 -15.39 3.02 -1.11
CA ALA A 64 -15.88 2.80 -2.45
C ALA A 64 -16.74 3.99 -2.92
N TYR A 65 -16.74 4.22 -4.24
CA TYR A 65 -17.58 5.20 -4.90
C TYR A 65 -18.63 4.49 -5.76
N THR A 66 -19.86 4.99 -5.76
CA THR A 66 -20.89 4.57 -6.70
C THR A 66 -21.28 5.78 -7.53
N LEU A 67 -21.11 5.68 -8.85
CA LEU A 67 -21.60 6.66 -9.81
C LEU A 67 -22.86 6.11 -10.47
N ALA A 68 -23.83 6.99 -10.68
CA ALA A 68 -25.03 6.75 -11.50
C ALA A 68 -25.04 7.81 -12.60
N ALA A 69 -25.26 7.45 -13.84
CA ALA A 69 -25.18 8.34 -14.98
C ALA A 69 -26.18 8.02 -16.08
N GLY A 70 -26.79 9.05 -16.60
CA GLY A 70 -27.33 9.09 -17.93
C GLY A 70 -26.27 9.46 -18.97
N GLY A 71 -26.67 10.01 -20.08
CA GLY A 71 -25.78 10.57 -21.11
C GLY A 71 -25.67 9.72 -22.36
N GLN A 72 -25.64 10.40 -23.48
CA GLN A 72 -25.70 9.76 -24.78
C GLN A 72 -24.34 9.23 -25.23
N ASN A 73 -23.26 9.99 -25.04
CA ASN A 73 -21.92 9.54 -25.42
C ASN A 73 -20.81 10.54 -24.97
N MET A 74 -19.55 10.10 -25.17
CA MET A 74 -18.30 10.87 -25.01
C MET A 74 -17.41 10.65 -26.24
N TRP A 75 -17.97 10.76 -27.47
CA TRP A 75 -17.25 10.37 -28.69
C TRP A 75 -17.21 11.44 -29.74
N ALA A 76 -18.34 12.12 -29.97
CA ALA A 76 -18.47 13.14 -30.98
C ALA A 76 -17.96 14.52 -30.47
N GLU A 77 -18.54 15.60 -30.94
CA GLU A 77 -18.13 16.97 -30.63
C GLU A 77 -18.42 17.36 -29.17
N ARG A 78 -19.38 16.67 -28.51
CA ARG A 78 -19.83 16.95 -27.14
C ARG A 78 -19.97 15.70 -26.34
N ASP A 79 -19.78 15.85 -25.02
CA ASP A 79 -19.80 14.79 -24.05
C ASP A 79 -21.00 14.92 -23.12
N GLU A 80 -21.60 13.77 -22.74
CA GLU A 80 -22.61 13.66 -21.69
C GLU A 80 -22.29 12.51 -20.76
N PHE A 81 -21.90 12.79 -19.51
CA PHE A 81 -21.53 11.79 -18.52
C PHE A 81 -21.48 12.35 -17.10
N GLN A 82 -21.56 11.50 -16.09
CA GLN A 82 -21.33 11.85 -14.68
C GLN A 82 -19.83 11.82 -14.38
N PHE A 83 -19.33 12.85 -13.69
CA PHE A 83 -17.93 13.04 -13.32
C PHE A 83 -17.76 13.32 -11.82
N ALA A 84 -16.88 12.58 -11.15
CA ALA A 84 -16.35 12.91 -9.83
C ALA A 84 -14.88 13.29 -10.01
N TRP A 85 -14.49 14.52 -9.65
CA TRP A 85 -13.22 15.10 -10.06
C TRP A 85 -12.49 15.86 -8.96
N ARG A 86 -11.18 15.95 -9.13
CA ARG A 86 -10.30 16.89 -8.44
C ARG A 86 -9.36 17.57 -9.42
N LYS A 87 -8.81 18.71 -9.03
CA LYS A 87 -7.76 19.38 -9.78
C LYS A 87 -6.39 18.84 -9.38
N MET A 88 -5.54 18.61 -10.36
CA MET A 88 -4.15 18.22 -10.14
C MET A 88 -3.23 18.93 -11.15
N THR A 89 -1.96 19.11 -10.74
CA THR A 89 -0.87 19.65 -11.56
C THR A 89 0.28 18.66 -11.60
N GLY A 90 1.16 18.74 -12.61
CA GLY A 90 2.34 17.89 -12.74
C GLY A 90 2.01 16.41 -12.95
N ASP A 91 2.93 15.53 -12.57
CA ASP A 91 2.80 14.09 -12.75
C ASP A 91 1.96 13.45 -11.65
N PHE A 92 1.12 12.49 -12.03
CA PHE A 92 0.28 11.74 -11.12
C PHE A 92 -0.21 10.43 -11.73
N ILE A 93 -0.69 9.54 -10.86
CA ILE A 93 -1.32 8.28 -11.20
C ILE A 93 -2.70 8.24 -10.55
N LEU A 94 -3.74 7.85 -11.28
CA LEU A 94 -5.05 7.50 -10.74
C LEU A 94 -5.34 6.04 -11.06
N HIS A 95 -5.54 5.25 -10.01
CA HIS A 95 -5.85 3.83 -10.07
C HIS A 95 -7.22 3.54 -9.49
N THR A 96 -7.96 2.60 -10.09
CA THR A 96 -9.22 2.07 -9.54
C THR A 96 -9.54 0.69 -10.08
N ARG A 97 -10.44 -0.02 -9.40
CA ARG A 97 -11.12 -1.21 -9.90
C ARG A 97 -12.61 -0.91 -10.05
N ILE A 98 -13.21 -1.33 -11.16
CA ILE A 98 -14.55 -0.93 -11.60
C ILE A 98 -15.45 -2.17 -11.74
N ALA A 99 -16.68 -2.05 -11.24
CA ALA A 99 -17.71 -3.03 -11.45
C ALA A 99 -19.02 -2.35 -11.90
N PHE A 100 -19.50 -2.66 -13.09
CA PHE A 100 -20.83 -2.25 -13.53
C PHE A 100 -21.92 -2.98 -12.74
N HIS A 101 -23.05 -2.32 -12.53
CA HIS A 101 -24.24 -2.94 -11.95
C HIS A 101 -25.14 -3.47 -13.06
N GLY A 102 -25.43 -4.78 -13.02
CA GLY A 102 -26.30 -5.44 -14.00
C GLY A 102 -25.71 -5.48 -15.43
N ASP A 103 -26.51 -6.03 -16.35
CA ASP A 103 -26.06 -6.23 -17.74
C ASP A 103 -26.07 -4.94 -18.58
N GLY A 104 -26.82 -3.91 -18.12
CA GLY A 104 -27.00 -2.65 -18.83
C GLY A 104 -27.88 -2.76 -20.07
N VAL A 105 -28.13 -1.61 -20.71
CA VAL A 105 -28.97 -1.54 -21.91
C VAL A 105 -28.19 -1.30 -23.19
N ASP A 106 -27.00 -0.74 -23.09
CA ASP A 106 -26.13 -0.47 -24.25
C ASP A 106 -24.75 -1.11 -24.06
N PRO A 107 -24.24 -1.87 -25.04
CA PRO A 107 -22.94 -2.52 -24.95
C PRO A 107 -21.79 -1.51 -24.86
N HIS A 108 -21.98 -0.27 -25.33
CA HIS A 108 -21.00 0.79 -25.26
C HIS A 108 -21.14 1.72 -24.04
N ARG A 109 -22.03 1.38 -23.06
CA ARG A 109 -21.94 2.04 -21.74
C ARG A 109 -20.49 2.00 -21.27
N LYS A 110 -19.99 3.07 -20.69
CA LYS A 110 -18.57 3.13 -20.33
C LYS A 110 -18.33 3.74 -18.96
N ALA A 111 -17.37 3.19 -18.25
CA ALA A 111 -16.88 3.69 -16.99
C ALA A 111 -15.35 3.72 -17.01
N GLY A 112 -14.74 4.62 -16.25
CA GLY A 112 -13.29 4.70 -16.28
C GLY A 112 -12.71 5.83 -15.47
N VAL A 113 -11.49 6.18 -15.85
CA VAL A 113 -10.69 7.28 -15.29
C VAL A 113 -10.41 8.27 -16.41
N ILE A 114 -10.52 9.57 -16.12
CA ILE A 114 -10.39 10.62 -17.15
C ILE A 114 -9.60 11.81 -16.63
N ILE A 115 -8.83 12.43 -17.54
CA ILE A 115 -8.08 13.67 -17.34
C ILE A 115 -8.63 14.67 -18.37
N ARG A 116 -9.15 15.82 -17.90
CA ARG A 116 -9.75 16.85 -18.77
C ARG A 116 -9.12 18.22 -18.55
N LYS A 117 -9.03 18.99 -19.63
CA LYS A 117 -8.54 20.38 -19.56
C LYS A 117 -9.51 21.30 -18.81
N THR A 118 -10.81 21.18 -19.09
CA THR A 118 -11.91 21.92 -18.45
C THR A 118 -13.12 21.02 -18.19
N LEU A 119 -14.17 21.57 -17.56
CA LEU A 119 -15.46 20.90 -17.37
C LEU A 119 -16.45 21.12 -18.53
N ASP A 120 -16.06 21.85 -19.58
CA ASP A 120 -16.90 22.10 -20.74
C ASP A 120 -17.16 20.79 -21.51
N ASP A 121 -18.34 20.67 -22.12
CA ASP A 121 -18.78 19.44 -22.79
C ASP A 121 -17.99 19.08 -24.05
N ASP A 122 -17.22 20.02 -24.59
CA ASP A 122 -16.36 19.87 -25.78
C ASP A 122 -14.86 19.81 -25.45
N ALA A 123 -14.49 19.76 -24.13
CA ALA A 123 -13.12 19.90 -23.69
C ALA A 123 -12.18 18.79 -24.23
N PRO A 124 -10.90 19.13 -24.49
CA PRO A 124 -9.85 18.13 -24.68
C PRO A 124 -9.70 17.22 -23.46
N TYR A 125 -9.45 15.94 -23.71
CA TYR A 125 -9.31 14.95 -22.64
C TYR A 125 -8.48 13.74 -23.07
N VAL A 126 -8.06 12.94 -22.07
CA VAL A 126 -7.55 11.58 -22.20
C VAL A 126 -8.24 10.72 -21.17
N ASP A 127 -8.77 9.56 -21.53
CA ASP A 127 -9.37 8.63 -20.60
C ASP A 127 -8.93 7.17 -20.81
N GLY A 128 -9.10 6.36 -19.77
CA GLY A 128 -9.08 4.90 -19.83
C GLY A 128 -10.51 4.40 -19.65
N ALA A 129 -11.13 3.97 -20.75
CA ALA A 129 -12.52 3.54 -20.78
C ALA A 129 -12.67 2.03 -20.79
N ILE A 130 -13.50 1.52 -19.87
CA ILE A 130 -14.00 0.14 -19.84
C ILE A 130 -15.44 0.17 -20.34
N HIS A 131 -15.78 -0.64 -21.35
CA HIS A 131 -17.12 -0.71 -21.95
C HIS A 131 -17.90 -1.94 -21.46
N GLY A 132 -19.22 -1.86 -21.58
CA GLY A 132 -20.14 -2.93 -21.17
C GLY A 132 -19.97 -4.22 -21.95
N ASP A 133 -19.55 -4.17 -23.22
CA ASP A 133 -19.22 -5.33 -24.07
C ASP A 133 -17.82 -5.90 -23.83
N GLY A 134 -17.07 -5.31 -22.90
CA GLY A 134 -15.71 -5.71 -22.56
C GLY A 134 -14.62 -5.04 -23.42
N LEU A 135 -14.95 -4.13 -24.34
CA LEU A 135 -13.97 -3.30 -25.03
C LEU A 135 -13.24 -2.40 -24.02
N ILE A 136 -11.93 -2.28 -24.16
CA ILE A 136 -11.09 -1.37 -23.36
C ILE A 136 -10.31 -0.48 -24.31
N SER A 137 -10.33 0.83 -24.07
CA SER A 137 -9.59 1.77 -24.92
C SER A 137 -9.05 2.97 -24.16
N LEU A 138 -7.87 3.43 -24.58
CA LEU A 138 -7.35 4.75 -24.29
C LEU A 138 -8.00 5.70 -25.29
N GLN A 139 -8.92 6.57 -24.85
CA GLN A 139 -9.63 7.53 -25.68
C GLN A 139 -9.09 8.94 -25.44
N PHE A 140 -9.09 9.78 -26.47
CA PHE A 140 -8.59 11.14 -26.33
C PHE A 140 -9.17 12.10 -27.36
N ARG A 141 -9.37 13.35 -26.96
CA ARG A 141 -9.74 14.49 -27.77
C ARG A 141 -8.65 15.55 -27.70
N ARG A 142 -8.06 15.92 -28.85
CA ARG A 142 -6.88 16.81 -28.89
C ARG A 142 -7.24 18.28 -28.75
N THR A 143 -8.35 18.72 -29.36
CA THR A 143 -8.80 20.11 -29.37
C THR A 143 -10.29 20.19 -29.04
N PRO A 144 -10.80 21.33 -28.52
CA PRO A 144 -12.22 21.47 -28.22
C PRO A 144 -13.11 21.13 -29.42
N GLY A 145 -14.16 20.33 -29.21
CA GLY A 145 -15.13 19.93 -30.22
C GLY A 145 -14.60 18.99 -31.32
N ALA A 146 -13.37 18.52 -31.23
CA ALA A 146 -12.86 17.49 -32.14
C ALA A 146 -13.50 16.12 -31.84
N ILE A 147 -13.58 15.28 -32.85
CA ILE A 147 -13.99 13.87 -32.70
C ILE A 147 -12.93 13.14 -31.89
N THR A 148 -13.38 12.27 -31.00
CA THR A 148 -12.52 11.43 -30.18
C THR A 148 -11.78 10.37 -31.01
N GLU A 149 -10.51 10.19 -30.71
CA GLU A 149 -9.65 9.13 -31.22
C GLU A 149 -9.49 8.05 -30.13
N GLN A 150 -9.07 6.83 -30.51
CA GLN A 150 -8.80 5.76 -29.52
C GLN A 150 -7.64 4.85 -29.92
N ILE A 151 -7.06 4.23 -28.89
CA ILE A 151 -6.15 3.09 -28.99
C ILE A 151 -6.80 1.94 -28.22
N GLU A 152 -7.24 0.91 -28.92
CA GLU A 152 -7.85 -0.26 -28.30
C GLU A 152 -6.80 -1.12 -27.59
N SER A 153 -7.12 -1.57 -26.37
CA SER A 153 -6.31 -2.56 -25.67
C SER A 153 -6.55 -3.97 -26.24
N THR A 154 -5.53 -4.80 -26.19
CA THR A 154 -5.66 -6.23 -26.48
C THR A 154 -6.40 -7.00 -25.39
N VAL A 155 -6.46 -6.43 -24.17
CA VAL A 155 -7.22 -7.02 -23.04
C VAL A 155 -8.70 -6.71 -23.23
N LYS A 156 -9.55 -7.73 -23.07
CA LYS A 156 -11.01 -7.59 -23.03
C LYS A 156 -11.53 -7.91 -21.63
N GLY A 157 -12.57 -7.18 -21.19
CA GLY A 157 -13.21 -7.40 -19.90
C GLY A 157 -12.29 -7.13 -18.70
N ALA A 158 -11.38 -6.17 -18.82
CA ALA A 158 -10.62 -5.67 -17.69
C ALA A 158 -11.56 -4.99 -16.69
N ASP A 159 -11.22 -5.08 -15.41
CA ASP A 159 -11.90 -4.40 -14.32
C ASP A 159 -10.96 -3.52 -13.48
N VAL A 160 -9.66 -3.61 -13.73
CA VAL A 160 -8.63 -2.74 -13.14
C VAL A 160 -8.17 -1.75 -14.20
N VAL A 161 -8.21 -0.46 -13.88
CA VAL A 161 -7.74 0.62 -14.77
C VAL A 161 -6.92 1.63 -13.98
N GLN A 162 -5.84 2.05 -14.60
CA GLN A 162 -4.95 3.09 -14.13
C GLN A 162 -4.67 4.06 -15.27
N ILE A 163 -4.65 5.36 -14.97
CA ILE A 163 -4.15 6.39 -15.87
C ILE A 163 -3.01 7.14 -15.20
N GLU A 164 -1.92 7.31 -15.91
CA GLU A 164 -0.75 8.06 -15.46
C GLU A 164 -0.50 9.24 -16.40
N ARG A 165 -0.26 10.41 -15.81
CA ARG A 165 0.31 11.56 -16.51
C ARG A 165 1.80 11.62 -16.16
N ARG A 166 2.64 11.62 -17.19
CA ARG A 166 4.09 11.79 -17.09
C ARG A 166 4.52 12.87 -18.08
N GLY A 167 4.66 14.11 -17.60
CA GLY A 167 4.87 15.26 -18.46
C GLY A 167 3.74 15.44 -19.48
N GLY A 168 4.08 15.33 -20.78
CA GLY A 168 3.12 15.38 -21.90
C GLY A 168 2.62 14.01 -22.38
N THR A 169 2.99 12.93 -21.68
CA THR A 169 2.58 11.56 -22.01
C THR A 169 1.50 11.08 -21.06
N TYR A 170 0.50 10.39 -21.58
CA TYR A 170 -0.59 9.78 -20.84
C TYR A 170 -0.59 8.28 -21.09
N ILE A 171 -0.57 7.49 -20.02
CA ILE A 171 -0.43 6.04 -20.06
C ILE A 171 -1.66 5.43 -19.40
N MET A 172 -2.41 4.63 -20.16
CA MET A 172 -3.45 3.76 -19.62
C MET A 172 -2.86 2.37 -19.37
N SER A 173 -3.04 1.85 -18.17
CA SER A 173 -2.68 0.46 -17.83
C SER A 173 -3.92 -0.27 -17.35
N VAL A 174 -4.20 -1.44 -17.92
CA VAL A 174 -5.42 -2.21 -17.64
C VAL A 174 -5.13 -3.68 -17.43
N ALA A 175 -5.94 -4.32 -16.56
CA ALA A 175 -5.87 -5.76 -16.30
C ALA A 175 -7.25 -6.31 -15.91
N ARG A 176 -7.47 -7.61 -16.11
CA ARG A 176 -8.42 -8.33 -15.26
C ARG A 176 -7.78 -8.51 -13.89
N PHE A 177 -8.55 -8.36 -12.84
CA PHE A 177 -8.00 -8.57 -11.50
C PHE A 177 -7.38 -9.98 -11.37
N GLY A 178 -6.10 -10.00 -11.02
CA GLY A 178 -5.30 -11.23 -10.98
C GLY A 178 -4.17 -11.26 -12.02
N ASP A 179 -4.33 -10.52 -13.12
CA ASP A 179 -3.35 -10.44 -14.21
C ASP A 179 -2.42 -9.24 -14.04
N THR A 180 -1.30 -9.22 -14.73
CA THR A 180 -0.41 -8.07 -14.85
C THR A 180 -0.99 -7.04 -15.82
N PHE A 181 -0.55 -5.78 -15.72
CA PHE A 181 -0.99 -4.71 -16.61
C PHE A 181 -0.53 -4.90 -18.05
N ILE A 182 -1.43 -4.55 -18.98
CA ILE A 182 -1.11 -4.20 -20.36
C ILE A 182 -1.34 -2.70 -20.52
N SER A 183 -0.35 -2.01 -21.09
CA SER A 183 -0.36 -0.56 -21.19
C SER A 183 -0.46 -0.08 -22.64
N SER A 184 -1.14 1.06 -22.82
CA SER A 184 -1.18 1.86 -24.04
C SER A 184 -0.86 3.29 -23.68
N GLU A 185 -0.16 4.03 -24.55
CA GLU A 185 0.22 5.41 -24.28
C GLU A 185 -0.04 6.34 -25.45
N ILE A 186 -0.22 7.62 -25.16
CA ILE A 186 -0.31 8.71 -26.13
C ILE A 186 0.48 9.91 -25.62
N ALA A 187 1.26 10.51 -26.49
CA ALA A 187 1.99 11.75 -26.24
C ALA A 187 1.41 12.91 -27.04
N ASP A 188 1.94 14.10 -26.79
CA ASP A 188 1.64 15.32 -27.54
C ASP A 188 0.16 15.76 -27.49
N ILE A 189 -0.48 15.59 -26.31
CA ILE A 189 -1.80 16.15 -26.01
C ILE A 189 -1.63 17.24 -24.96
N ASP A 190 -1.96 18.48 -25.31
CA ASP A 190 -1.90 19.63 -24.40
C ASP A 190 -3.21 19.80 -23.63
N LEU A 191 -3.23 19.28 -22.40
CA LEU A 191 -4.30 19.52 -21.44
C LEU A 191 -4.01 20.69 -20.49
N GLY A 192 -2.84 21.35 -20.63
CA GLY A 192 -2.38 22.38 -19.71
C GLY A 192 -1.72 21.80 -18.46
N ASP A 193 -1.29 22.68 -17.55
CA ASP A 193 -0.63 22.27 -16.30
C ASP A 193 -1.65 21.78 -15.26
N GLU A 194 -2.67 22.59 -14.94
CA GLU A 194 -3.76 22.20 -14.05
C GLU A 194 -4.88 21.51 -14.86
N VAL A 195 -5.24 20.30 -14.43
CA VAL A 195 -6.27 19.47 -15.07
C VAL A 195 -7.31 18.99 -14.08
N TYR A 196 -8.49 18.64 -14.57
CA TYR A 196 -9.51 17.90 -13.82
C TYR A 196 -9.30 16.41 -14.05
N VAL A 197 -9.12 15.64 -12.98
CA VAL A 197 -8.88 14.21 -13.05
C VAL A 197 -9.81 13.46 -12.10
N GLY A 198 -10.38 12.33 -12.55
CA GLY A 198 -11.28 11.57 -11.72
C GLY A 198 -11.98 10.40 -12.40
N LEU A 199 -13.10 10.00 -11.80
CA LEU A 199 -13.91 8.85 -12.19
C LEU A 199 -15.08 9.31 -13.04
N PHE A 200 -15.38 8.58 -14.12
CA PHE A 200 -16.53 8.88 -14.97
C PHE A 200 -17.40 7.66 -15.24
N LEU A 201 -18.67 7.93 -15.54
CA LEU A 201 -19.66 6.95 -16.02
C LEU A 201 -20.56 7.60 -17.06
N CYS A 202 -20.79 6.90 -18.18
CA CYS A 202 -21.73 7.26 -19.25
C CYS A 202 -22.59 6.05 -19.59
N SER A 203 -23.92 6.20 -19.62
CA SER A 203 -24.84 5.10 -19.94
C SER A 203 -24.83 4.71 -21.42
N HIS A 204 -24.40 5.59 -22.31
CA HIS A 204 -24.53 5.49 -23.76
C HIS A 204 -26.00 5.39 -24.24
N ASN A 205 -26.92 5.87 -23.40
CA ASN A 205 -28.36 5.88 -23.64
C ASN A 205 -28.99 7.07 -22.91
N ALA A 206 -29.67 7.97 -23.64
CA ALA A 206 -30.24 9.19 -23.06
C ALA A 206 -31.40 8.91 -22.09
N ASP A 207 -32.07 7.76 -22.21
CA ASP A 207 -33.28 7.41 -21.48
C ASP A 207 -33.03 6.44 -20.30
N THR A 208 -31.75 6.14 -20.01
CA THR A 208 -31.38 5.14 -18.98
C THR A 208 -30.28 5.65 -18.07
N ILE A 209 -30.45 5.40 -16.76
CA ILE A 209 -29.39 5.55 -15.76
C ILE A 209 -28.67 4.21 -15.60
N GLU A 210 -27.37 4.19 -15.86
CA GLU A 210 -26.46 3.10 -15.53
C GLU A 210 -25.75 3.38 -14.21
N GLN A 211 -25.24 2.33 -13.57
CA GLN A 211 -24.47 2.46 -12.34
C GLN A 211 -23.18 1.64 -12.39
N ALA A 212 -22.14 2.16 -11.73
CA ALA A 212 -20.89 1.44 -11.52
C ALA A 212 -20.31 1.76 -10.14
N THR A 213 -19.67 0.76 -9.54
CA THR A 213 -18.89 0.90 -8.30
C THR A 213 -17.41 0.94 -8.62
N PHE A 214 -16.71 1.91 -8.02
CA PHE A 214 -15.27 2.09 -8.11
C PHE A 214 -14.67 1.82 -6.73
N THR A 215 -13.76 0.84 -6.67
CA THR A 215 -13.04 0.46 -5.45
C THR A 215 -11.54 0.69 -5.63
N ASN A 216 -10.79 0.67 -4.55
CA ASN A 216 -9.34 0.86 -4.58
C ASN A 216 -8.89 2.17 -5.27
N VAL A 217 -9.72 3.21 -5.20
CA VAL A 217 -9.39 4.51 -5.81
C VAL A 217 -8.17 5.11 -5.11
N ARG A 218 -7.08 5.27 -5.85
CA ARG A 218 -5.82 5.81 -5.34
C ARG A 218 -5.27 6.88 -6.28
N PHE A 219 -5.05 8.06 -5.72
CA PHE A 219 -4.20 9.05 -6.34
C PHE A 219 -2.78 8.88 -5.82
N THR A 220 -1.81 8.91 -6.70
CA THR A 220 -0.39 8.83 -6.37
C THR A 220 0.35 9.97 -7.05
N ARG A 221 1.15 10.71 -6.27
CA ARG A 221 2.20 11.55 -6.83
C ARG A 221 3.49 10.76 -6.80
N PRO A 222 4.04 10.41 -7.97
CA PRO A 222 5.31 9.71 -8.04
C PRO A 222 6.45 10.56 -7.47
N ALA A 223 7.54 9.91 -7.10
CA ALA A 223 8.77 10.60 -6.75
C ALA A 223 9.29 11.44 -7.92
N ALA A 224 9.94 12.55 -7.61
CA ALA A 224 10.54 13.41 -8.64
C ALA A 224 11.60 12.65 -9.45
N ALA A 225 11.80 13.06 -10.70
CA ALA A 225 12.75 12.40 -11.60
C ALA A 225 14.19 12.41 -11.10
N ASP A 226 14.56 13.40 -10.27
CA ASP A 226 15.88 13.57 -9.65
C ASP A 226 15.95 12.96 -8.24
N PHE A 227 14.96 12.14 -7.85
CA PHE A 227 14.94 11.44 -6.57
C PHE A 227 16.25 10.66 -6.33
N GLN A 228 16.77 10.78 -5.12
CA GLN A 228 17.99 10.09 -4.67
C GLN A 228 17.64 9.12 -3.53
N PRO A 229 17.82 7.80 -3.74
CA PRO A 229 17.56 6.80 -2.71
C PRO A 229 18.27 7.12 -1.39
N TYR A 230 17.62 6.84 -0.26
CA TYR A 230 18.11 7.02 1.11
C TYR A 230 18.41 8.48 1.53
N ARG A 231 18.26 9.44 0.62
CA ARG A 231 18.34 10.88 0.90
C ARG A 231 16.97 11.54 0.83
N ASP A 232 16.26 11.26 -0.24
CA ASP A 232 14.95 11.85 -0.50
C ASP A 232 13.85 10.83 -0.19
N TYR A 233 12.74 11.30 0.36
CA TYR A 233 11.61 10.45 0.73
C TYR A 233 10.31 11.16 0.40
N ILE A 234 9.36 10.43 -0.19
CA ILE A 234 7.97 10.86 -0.30
C ILE A 234 7.14 10.28 0.84
N GLY A 235 5.86 10.63 0.92
CA GLY A 235 4.94 10.08 1.91
C GLY A 235 4.61 8.61 1.67
N ALA A 236 3.96 8.01 2.65
CA ALA A 236 3.52 6.63 2.64
C ALA A 236 2.06 6.50 3.10
N VAL A 237 1.41 5.46 2.64
CA VAL A 237 0.05 5.08 3.03
C VAL A 237 0.09 3.67 3.61
N LEU A 238 -0.24 3.53 4.88
CA LEU A 238 -0.44 2.24 5.52
C LEU A 238 -1.79 1.68 5.09
N GLU A 239 -1.79 0.50 4.51
CA GLU A 239 -2.97 -0.14 3.94
C GLU A 239 -3.10 -1.59 4.39
N THR A 240 -4.32 -2.10 4.31
CA THR A 240 -4.61 -3.54 4.34
C THR A 240 -5.22 -3.98 3.02
N LEU A 241 -5.00 -5.24 2.68
CA LEU A 241 -5.45 -5.92 1.48
C LEU A 241 -6.16 -7.21 1.86
N ASP A 242 -7.43 -7.32 1.56
CA ASP A 242 -8.16 -8.60 1.60
C ASP A 242 -7.70 -9.45 0.42
N ILE A 243 -7.13 -10.61 0.70
CA ILE A 243 -6.47 -11.46 -0.32
C ILE A 243 -7.47 -12.08 -1.29
N GLU A 244 -8.68 -12.41 -0.83
CA GLU A 244 -9.70 -13.04 -1.68
C GLU A 244 -10.28 -12.05 -2.68
N THR A 245 -10.69 -10.89 -2.19
CA THR A 245 -11.42 -9.89 -2.99
C THR A 245 -10.52 -8.87 -3.67
N GLY A 246 -9.28 -8.69 -3.19
CA GLY A 246 -8.38 -7.63 -3.62
C GLY A 246 -8.79 -6.25 -3.13
N ARG A 247 -9.71 -6.14 -2.16
CA ARG A 247 -10.12 -4.87 -1.58
C ARG A 247 -9.01 -4.31 -0.71
N ARG A 248 -8.64 -3.06 -0.98
CA ARG A 248 -7.64 -2.30 -0.21
C ARG A 248 -8.34 -1.30 0.71
N GLU A 249 -7.85 -1.18 1.94
CA GLU A 249 -8.30 -0.18 2.90
C GLU A 249 -7.13 0.70 3.34
N VAL A 250 -7.27 2.01 3.21
CA VAL A 250 -6.34 2.98 3.77
C VAL A 250 -6.58 3.07 5.28
N LEU A 251 -5.55 2.75 6.04
CA LEU A 251 -5.57 2.83 7.51
C LEU A 251 -5.06 4.17 8.01
N HIS A 252 -3.92 4.61 7.47
CA HIS A 252 -3.22 5.81 7.92
C HIS A 252 -2.30 6.36 6.83
N ARG A 253 -2.09 7.69 6.82
CA ARG A 253 -1.15 8.36 5.91
C ARG A 253 -0.02 8.95 6.71
N SER A 254 1.21 8.81 6.25
CA SER A 254 2.35 9.42 6.89
C SER A 254 2.38 10.93 6.66
N PRO A 255 2.94 11.70 7.59
CA PRO A 255 3.40 13.06 7.29
C PRO A 255 4.45 13.01 6.18
N GLN A 256 4.52 14.09 5.38
CA GLN A 256 5.53 14.18 4.33
C GLN A 256 6.95 14.07 4.91
N GLY A 257 7.84 13.38 4.19
CA GLY A 257 9.22 13.19 4.59
C GLY A 257 9.44 12.22 5.75
N LEU A 258 8.37 11.56 6.23
CA LEU A 258 8.43 10.53 7.27
C LEU A 258 7.68 9.26 6.81
N PRO A 259 8.15 8.56 5.78
CA PRO A 259 7.48 7.38 5.27
C PRO A 259 7.44 6.26 6.31
N TYR A 260 6.38 5.47 6.26
CA TYR A 260 6.23 4.21 6.97
C TYR A 260 6.78 3.08 6.11
N GLU A 261 7.28 2.02 6.75
CA GLU A 261 7.79 0.84 6.06
C GLU A 261 7.45 -0.44 6.83
N ALA A 262 7.31 -1.55 6.10
CA ALA A 262 7.31 -2.91 6.58
C ALA A 262 6.31 -3.18 7.73
N PRO A 263 5.00 -3.08 7.49
CA PRO A 263 4.01 -3.33 8.54
C PRO A 263 3.91 -4.81 8.89
N ASN A 264 4.08 -5.13 10.18
CA ASN A 264 4.01 -6.47 10.74
C ASN A 264 2.79 -6.57 11.67
N TRP A 265 1.90 -7.56 11.47
CA TRP A 265 0.74 -7.76 12.33
C TRP A 265 1.12 -8.28 13.70
N THR A 266 0.46 -7.76 14.75
CA THR A 266 0.53 -8.40 16.08
C THR A 266 -0.28 -9.71 16.08
N THR A 267 0.17 -10.68 16.84
CA THR A 267 -0.45 -12.03 16.88
C THR A 267 -1.88 -12.03 17.43
N ASP A 268 -2.28 -10.98 18.16
CA ASP A 268 -3.66 -10.77 18.62
C ASP A 268 -4.56 -10.12 17.56
N GLY A 269 -4.02 -9.76 16.38
CA GLY A 269 -4.75 -9.13 15.29
C GLY A 269 -5.19 -7.69 15.53
N ARG A 270 -4.71 -7.03 16.60
CA ARG A 270 -5.21 -5.72 17.02
C ARG A 270 -4.37 -4.55 16.55
N ALA A 271 -3.15 -4.79 16.13
CA ALA A 271 -2.25 -3.72 15.74
C ALA A 271 -1.29 -4.12 14.62
N LEU A 272 -0.68 -3.10 14.03
CA LEU A 272 0.46 -3.21 13.12
C LEU A 272 1.68 -2.59 13.78
N ILE A 273 2.84 -3.22 13.64
CA ILE A 273 4.13 -2.64 13.98
C ILE A 273 4.82 -2.26 12.67
N TYR A 274 5.33 -1.04 12.59
CA TYR A 274 6.03 -0.55 11.42
C TYR A 274 7.19 0.36 11.85
N ASN A 275 8.19 0.53 10.99
CA ASN A 275 9.23 1.53 11.22
C ASN A 275 8.96 2.81 10.41
N THR A 276 9.62 3.87 10.83
CA THR A 276 9.66 5.13 10.10
C THR A 276 11.03 5.37 9.52
N SER A 277 11.06 5.79 8.25
CA SER A 277 12.26 6.27 7.56
C SER A 277 12.21 7.80 7.41
N GLY A 278 13.05 8.37 6.57
CA GLY A 278 13.04 9.79 6.23
C GLY A 278 14.24 10.57 6.73
N THR A 279 14.19 11.89 6.54
CA THR A 279 15.31 12.79 6.83
C THR A 279 15.30 13.34 8.25
N ASN A 280 14.15 13.30 8.94
CA ASN A 280 14.03 13.83 10.30
C ASN A 280 14.70 12.88 11.32
N ALA A 281 15.81 13.29 11.90
CA ALA A 281 16.60 12.48 12.83
C ALA A 281 15.82 12.03 14.09
N ASP A 282 14.84 12.81 14.53
CA ASP A 282 14.06 12.49 15.74
C ASP A 282 13.03 11.37 15.51
N HIS A 283 12.63 11.16 14.27
CA HIS A 283 11.62 10.18 13.89
C HIS A 283 12.15 9.03 13.03
N ARG A 284 13.30 9.20 12.40
CA ARG A 284 13.91 8.18 11.55
C ARG A 284 14.36 6.98 12.37
N GLY A 285 14.08 5.78 11.86
CA GLY A 285 14.51 4.53 12.48
C GLY A 285 13.80 4.22 13.78
N ARG A 286 12.55 4.68 13.94
CA ARG A 286 11.70 4.37 15.10
C ARG A 286 10.69 3.31 14.76
N LEU A 287 10.38 2.49 15.74
CA LEU A 287 9.31 1.49 15.66
C LEU A 287 8.05 2.02 16.31
N HIS A 288 6.95 1.82 15.63
CA HIS A 288 5.64 2.28 16.06
C HIS A 288 4.64 1.13 16.05
N ARG A 289 3.71 1.16 17.02
CA ARG A 289 2.53 0.31 17.07
C ARG A 289 1.30 1.13 16.70
N PHE A 290 0.62 0.75 15.62
CA PHE A 290 -0.64 1.33 15.18
C PHE A 290 -1.80 0.44 15.62
N ASP A 291 -2.68 0.94 16.46
CA ASP A 291 -3.87 0.23 16.93
C ASP A 291 -5.00 0.33 15.89
N LEU A 292 -5.47 -0.80 15.41
CA LEU A 292 -6.45 -0.87 14.32
C LEU A 292 -7.84 -0.39 14.71
N LEU A 293 -8.21 -0.50 15.98
CA LEU A 293 -9.52 -0.06 16.48
C LEU A 293 -9.53 1.45 16.74
N THR A 294 -8.54 1.93 17.49
CA THR A 294 -8.49 3.34 17.90
C THR A 294 -7.83 4.24 16.86
N ARG A 295 -7.15 3.66 15.87
CA ARG A 295 -6.35 4.37 14.84
C ARG A 295 -5.23 5.23 15.44
N GLN A 296 -4.77 4.91 16.64
CA GLN A 296 -3.70 5.63 17.31
C GLN A 296 -2.36 4.92 17.14
N THR A 297 -1.31 5.74 17.02
CA THR A 297 0.08 5.29 16.97
C THR A 297 0.76 5.53 18.31
N THR A 298 1.52 4.54 18.77
CA THR A 298 2.38 4.62 19.95
C THR A 298 3.81 4.22 19.58
N LEU A 299 4.79 4.92 20.14
CA LEU A 299 6.20 4.59 19.98
C LEU A 299 6.53 3.32 20.77
N ILE A 300 7.30 2.39 20.18
CA ILE A 300 7.91 1.27 20.90
C ILE A 300 9.28 1.71 21.39
N ASP A 301 9.52 1.63 22.68
CA ASP A 301 10.82 1.94 23.27
C ASP A 301 11.84 0.85 22.90
N THR A 302 12.87 1.24 22.16
CA THR A 302 14.02 0.39 21.79
C THR A 302 15.31 0.84 22.49
N GLY A 303 15.21 1.52 23.62
CA GLY A 303 16.35 1.98 24.42
C GLY A 303 17.28 2.90 23.60
N THR A 304 18.53 2.50 23.46
CA THR A 304 19.54 3.24 22.68
C THR A 304 19.59 2.87 21.19
N ASN A 305 18.79 1.90 20.76
CA ASN A 305 18.70 1.46 19.38
C ASN A 305 17.70 2.35 18.61
N LEU A 306 18.21 3.45 18.06
CA LEU A 306 17.40 4.53 17.51
C LEU A 306 17.50 4.65 15.98
N ARG A 307 18.14 3.67 15.34
CA ARG A 307 18.32 3.58 13.89
C ARG A 307 17.91 2.21 13.35
N ASN A 308 16.70 1.79 13.77
CA ASN A 308 16.10 0.56 13.25
C ASN A 308 15.79 0.76 11.76
N ASN A 309 16.04 -0.28 10.97
CA ASN A 309 15.60 -0.33 9.58
C ASN A 309 14.25 -1.06 9.46
N ASN A 310 13.84 -1.37 8.24
CA ASN A 310 12.56 -2.04 7.96
C ASN A 310 12.57 -3.56 8.26
N ASP A 311 13.68 -4.12 8.75
CA ASP A 311 13.78 -5.53 9.08
C ASP A 311 13.53 -5.73 10.58
N HIS A 312 12.27 -5.76 10.96
CA HIS A 312 11.80 -6.04 12.32
C HIS A 312 10.71 -7.10 12.29
N VAL A 313 10.84 -8.13 13.11
CA VAL A 313 9.96 -9.30 13.03
C VAL A 313 9.52 -9.75 14.41
N LEU A 314 8.22 -10.00 14.59
CA LEU A 314 7.65 -10.61 15.78
C LEU A 314 7.98 -12.10 15.84
N SER A 315 8.26 -12.60 17.06
CA SER A 315 8.25 -14.04 17.33
C SER A 315 6.86 -14.63 17.11
N PHE A 316 6.77 -15.91 16.78
CA PHE A 316 5.48 -16.58 16.50
C PHE A 316 4.50 -16.52 17.68
N ASP A 317 5.01 -16.46 18.92
CA ASP A 317 4.19 -16.30 20.14
C ASP A 317 3.83 -14.82 20.42
N GLY A 318 4.35 -13.87 19.62
CA GLY A 318 4.09 -12.44 19.74
C GLY A 318 4.70 -11.77 20.98
N THR A 319 5.59 -12.43 21.72
CA THR A 319 6.15 -11.88 22.97
C THR A 319 7.41 -11.06 22.74
N MET A 320 8.17 -11.38 21.70
CA MET A 320 9.45 -10.76 21.38
C MET A 320 9.41 -10.10 19.99
N LEU A 321 10.19 -9.05 19.86
CA LEU A 321 10.48 -8.37 18.60
C LEU A 321 11.97 -8.51 18.31
N GLY A 322 12.30 -9.06 17.16
CA GLY A 322 13.64 -8.98 16.61
C GLY A 322 13.78 -7.72 15.76
N ILE A 323 14.88 -7.03 15.84
CA ILE A 323 15.14 -5.76 15.16
C ILE A 323 16.53 -5.72 14.56
N SER A 324 16.66 -5.12 13.39
CA SER A 324 17.93 -4.76 12.79
C SER A 324 18.21 -3.27 13.03
N ASP A 325 19.35 -2.93 13.61
CA ASP A 325 19.66 -1.57 14.03
C ASP A 325 21.08 -1.15 13.67
N GLN A 326 21.24 0.10 13.26
CA GLN A 326 22.49 0.72 12.81
C GLN A 326 23.00 1.82 13.77
N SER A 327 22.57 1.79 15.04
CA SER A 327 22.98 2.80 16.03
C SER A 327 24.46 2.72 16.43
N LEU A 328 25.10 1.54 16.28
CA LEU A 328 26.51 1.37 16.54
C LEU A 328 27.35 1.99 15.42
N GLN A 329 28.04 3.08 15.71
CA GLN A 329 28.86 3.79 14.74
C GLN A 329 29.96 2.89 14.15
N GLY A 330 30.09 2.90 12.80
CA GLY A 330 31.14 2.19 12.09
C GLY A 330 31.00 0.67 12.04
N VAL A 331 29.91 0.12 12.60
CA VAL A 331 29.67 -1.33 12.62
C VAL A 331 28.73 -1.80 11.51
N GLY A 332 27.74 -1.00 11.14
CA GLY A 332 26.67 -1.39 10.21
C GLY A 332 25.48 -2.00 10.96
N SER A 333 24.56 -2.65 10.21
CA SER A 333 23.35 -3.28 10.79
C SER A 333 23.71 -4.50 11.61
N THR A 334 23.16 -4.58 12.83
CA THR A 334 23.26 -5.76 13.72
C THR A 334 21.88 -6.08 14.31
N ILE A 335 21.68 -7.34 14.67
CA ILE A 335 20.39 -7.84 15.14
C ILE A 335 20.34 -7.80 16.67
N TYR A 336 19.19 -7.38 17.17
CA TYR A 336 18.84 -7.38 18.60
C TYR A 336 17.47 -8.03 18.80
N THR A 337 17.20 -8.46 20.03
CA THR A 337 15.87 -8.87 20.47
C THR A 337 15.41 -7.99 21.64
N VAL A 338 14.13 -7.66 21.68
CA VAL A 338 13.51 -6.83 22.71
C VAL A 338 12.07 -7.33 22.95
N PRO A 339 11.51 -7.22 24.16
CA PRO A 339 10.09 -7.51 24.38
C PRO A 339 9.21 -6.65 23.44
N VAL A 340 8.09 -7.20 22.96
CA VAL A 340 7.16 -6.46 22.09
C VAL A 340 6.62 -5.18 22.72
N THR A 341 6.63 -5.11 24.05
CA THR A 341 6.26 -3.91 24.83
C THR A 341 7.36 -2.84 24.89
N GLY A 342 8.53 -3.13 24.31
CA GLY A 342 9.71 -2.28 24.40
C GLY A 342 10.60 -2.59 25.61
N GLY A 343 11.71 -1.86 25.70
CA GLY A 343 12.69 -1.99 26.77
C GLY A 343 14.13 -1.92 26.25
N THR A 344 15.09 -2.50 26.98
CA THR A 344 16.49 -2.52 26.57
C THR A 344 16.76 -3.69 25.63
N PRO A 345 17.10 -3.46 24.34
CA PRO A 345 17.41 -4.53 23.41
C PRO A 345 18.67 -5.31 23.79
N LYS A 346 18.61 -6.62 23.60
CA LYS A 346 19.76 -7.52 23.73
C LYS A 346 20.37 -7.74 22.34
N ARG A 347 21.65 -7.43 22.18
CA ARG A 347 22.38 -7.70 20.94
C ARG A 347 22.58 -9.19 20.74
N ILE A 348 22.30 -9.68 19.52
CA ILE A 348 22.41 -11.08 19.14
C ILE A 348 23.59 -11.30 18.18
N THR A 349 23.68 -10.53 17.07
CA THR A 349 24.79 -10.69 16.13
C THR A 349 25.98 -9.81 16.49
N THR A 350 27.19 -10.34 16.35
CA THR A 350 28.45 -9.60 16.53
C THR A 350 29.03 -9.14 15.21
N LEU A 351 28.74 -9.86 14.13
CA LEU A 351 29.16 -9.51 12.75
C LEU A 351 28.11 -8.67 12.05
N ALA A 352 28.56 -7.82 11.14
CA ALA A 352 27.75 -6.90 10.35
C ALA A 352 28.22 -6.86 8.88
N PRO A 353 27.30 -6.53 7.92
CA PRO A 353 25.89 -6.28 8.16
C PRO A 353 25.11 -7.58 8.41
N SER A 354 24.03 -7.46 9.18
CA SER A 354 23.06 -8.53 9.46
C SER A 354 21.66 -7.90 9.45
N TYR A 355 20.74 -8.45 8.64
CA TYR A 355 19.40 -7.98 8.40
C TYR A 355 18.41 -9.09 8.75
N LEU A 356 17.56 -8.86 9.75
CA LEU A 356 16.64 -9.88 10.28
C LEU A 356 15.37 -10.02 9.44
N HIS A 357 14.99 -11.26 9.14
CA HIS A 357 13.75 -11.54 8.42
C HIS A 357 12.84 -12.58 9.07
N GLY A 358 13.31 -13.37 10.03
CA GLY A 358 12.45 -14.39 10.62
C GLY A 358 12.91 -14.96 11.97
N TRP A 359 11.93 -15.56 12.66
CA TRP A 359 12.11 -16.41 13.81
C TRP A 359 11.74 -17.85 13.44
N SER A 360 12.40 -18.83 14.07
CA SER A 360 11.85 -20.20 14.05
C SER A 360 10.56 -20.27 14.86
N PRO A 361 9.60 -21.17 14.52
CA PRO A 361 8.34 -21.27 15.27
C PRO A 361 8.49 -21.61 16.75
N ASP A 362 9.57 -22.30 17.12
CA ASP A 362 9.93 -22.64 18.52
C ASP A 362 10.71 -21.52 19.22
N ALA A 363 10.87 -20.37 18.56
CA ALA A 363 11.61 -19.20 19.01
C ALA A 363 13.09 -19.42 19.35
N LYS A 364 13.69 -20.57 18.95
CA LYS A 364 15.10 -20.86 19.27
C LYS A 364 16.09 -20.25 18.30
N TRP A 365 15.67 -19.93 17.08
CA TRP A 365 16.53 -19.43 16.02
C TRP A 365 16.00 -18.13 15.45
N LEU A 366 16.93 -17.23 15.11
CA LEU A 366 16.71 -16.13 14.18
C LEU A 366 17.31 -16.50 12.83
N VAL A 367 16.59 -16.19 11.75
CA VAL A 367 17.08 -16.33 10.38
C VAL A 367 17.18 -14.93 9.74
N TYR A 368 18.28 -14.70 9.03
CA TYR A 368 18.62 -13.37 8.58
C TYR A 368 19.54 -13.38 7.35
N THR A 369 19.63 -12.26 6.68
CA THR A 369 20.59 -12.01 5.60
C THR A 369 21.85 -11.41 6.19
N GLY A 370 22.99 -12.05 5.94
CA GLY A 370 24.29 -11.63 6.42
C GLY A 370 25.29 -11.34 5.31
N GLY A 371 25.88 -10.14 5.32
CA GLY A 371 27.00 -9.81 4.42
C GLY A 371 28.32 -10.29 4.99
N ARG A 372 28.92 -11.30 4.37
CA ARG A 372 30.20 -11.88 4.81
C ARG A 372 31.11 -12.07 3.60
N ASN A 373 32.36 -11.64 3.69
CA ASN A 373 33.37 -11.80 2.63
C ASN A 373 32.95 -11.23 1.25
N GLY A 374 32.08 -10.22 1.22
CA GLY A 374 31.58 -9.60 0.00
C GLY A 374 30.35 -10.25 -0.60
N GLU A 375 29.83 -11.34 -0.01
CA GLU A 375 28.59 -12.03 -0.42
C GLU A 375 27.50 -11.83 0.61
N PHE A 376 26.24 -11.76 0.14
CA PHE A 376 25.05 -11.77 0.99
C PHE A 376 24.40 -13.15 0.91
N GLU A 377 24.29 -13.80 2.07
CA GLU A 377 23.77 -15.15 2.19
C GLU A 377 22.85 -15.28 3.39
N ILE A 378 22.11 -16.38 3.46
CA ILE A 378 21.21 -16.66 4.57
C ILE A 378 21.98 -17.31 5.71
N TYR A 379 21.80 -16.74 6.90
CA TYR A 379 22.34 -17.23 8.15
C TYR A 379 21.24 -17.49 9.17
N ARG A 380 21.50 -18.37 10.12
CA ARG A 380 20.74 -18.48 11.35
C ARG A 380 21.65 -18.39 12.58
N ILE A 381 21.08 -17.97 13.69
CA ILE A 381 21.78 -17.86 14.97
C ILE A 381 20.81 -18.20 16.12
N PRO A 382 21.28 -18.84 17.24
CA PRO A 382 20.44 -18.97 18.41
C PRO A 382 19.86 -17.61 18.85
N SER A 383 18.55 -17.54 19.08
CA SER A 383 17.82 -16.28 19.34
C SER A 383 18.25 -15.60 20.65
N ASP A 384 18.89 -16.35 21.54
CA ASP A 384 19.49 -15.86 22.78
C ASP A 384 20.97 -15.45 22.63
N GLY A 385 21.56 -15.59 21.43
CA GLY A 385 22.96 -15.28 21.15
C GLY A 385 23.97 -16.21 21.82
N SER A 386 23.55 -17.40 22.29
CA SER A 386 24.40 -18.34 23.03
C SER A 386 25.40 -19.12 22.15
N GLY A 387 25.24 -19.10 20.83
CA GLY A 387 26.05 -19.85 19.88
C GLY A 387 26.53 -19.04 18.68
N PRO A 388 27.38 -19.63 17.83
CA PRO A 388 27.83 -19.01 16.58
C PRO A 388 26.69 -18.93 15.56
N GLU A 389 26.85 -18.02 14.58
CA GLU A 389 26.01 -18.03 13.38
C GLU A 389 26.36 -19.22 12.47
N GLU A 390 25.35 -19.74 11.80
CA GLU A 390 25.45 -20.81 10.81
C GLU A 390 25.05 -20.30 9.42
N ASN A 391 25.92 -20.41 8.44
CA ASN A 391 25.61 -20.09 7.04
C ASN A 391 24.79 -21.23 6.43
N LEU A 392 23.63 -20.91 5.82
CA LEU A 392 22.70 -21.88 5.27
C LEU A 392 22.78 -22.01 3.75
N THR A 393 23.22 -21.00 3.00
CA THR A 393 23.11 -21.02 1.53
C THR A 393 24.42 -21.31 0.79
N ARG A 394 25.52 -20.71 1.16
CA ARG A 394 26.86 -20.93 0.55
C ARG A 394 26.87 -21.03 -0.98
N HIS A 395 26.18 -20.11 -1.64
CA HIS A 395 26.02 -20.08 -3.08
C HIS A 395 26.43 -18.70 -3.62
N PRO A 396 27.19 -18.60 -4.74
CA PRO A 396 27.50 -17.31 -5.36
C PRO A 396 26.23 -16.56 -5.76
N GLY A 397 26.18 -15.27 -5.48
CA GLY A 397 25.05 -14.38 -5.75
C GLY A 397 24.33 -13.97 -4.48
N LEU A 398 23.38 -13.06 -4.67
CA LEU A 398 22.57 -12.52 -3.55
C LEU A 398 21.50 -13.52 -3.14
N ASP A 399 21.48 -13.87 -1.86
CA ASP A 399 20.38 -14.53 -1.16
C ASP A 399 19.87 -13.59 -0.06
N ASP A 400 18.53 -13.39 0.03
CA ASP A 400 17.94 -12.43 0.96
C ASP A 400 16.54 -12.86 1.42
N GLY A 401 15.98 -12.17 2.42
CA GLY A 401 14.59 -12.25 2.86
C GLY A 401 14.14 -13.61 3.38
N PRO A 402 14.90 -14.27 4.28
CA PRO A 402 14.55 -15.62 4.76
C PRO A 402 13.40 -15.60 5.77
N GLU A 403 12.39 -16.46 5.57
CA GLU A 403 11.27 -16.63 6.49
C GLU A 403 10.96 -18.12 6.72
N TYR A 404 10.77 -18.52 7.98
CA TYR A 404 10.34 -19.87 8.33
C TYR A 404 8.85 -20.08 8.02
N THR A 405 8.52 -21.28 7.53
CA THR A 405 7.13 -21.75 7.52
C THR A 405 6.61 -21.91 8.96
N PRO A 406 5.29 -21.73 9.21
CA PRO A 406 4.71 -21.88 10.55
C PRO A 406 4.93 -23.25 11.20
N ASP A 407 5.12 -24.31 10.40
CA ASP A 407 5.43 -25.65 10.87
C ASP A 407 6.95 -25.92 11.05
N GLY A 408 7.80 -24.93 10.70
CA GLY A 408 9.25 -25.01 10.82
C GLY A 408 9.96 -25.95 9.84
N ARG A 409 9.25 -26.52 8.86
CA ARG A 409 9.84 -27.50 7.93
C ARG A 409 10.72 -26.87 6.86
N TYR A 410 10.43 -25.62 6.48
CA TYR A 410 11.14 -24.90 5.42
C TYR A 410 11.49 -23.48 5.84
N ILE A 411 12.52 -22.94 5.20
CA ILE A 411 12.86 -21.52 5.12
C ILE A 411 12.67 -21.10 3.67
N TYR A 412 11.77 -20.14 3.42
CA TYR A 412 11.63 -19.46 2.13
C TYR A 412 12.60 -18.30 2.07
N PHE A 413 13.15 -18.02 0.92
CA PHE A 413 14.09 -16.92 0.70
C PHE A 413 14.08 -16.54 -0.78
N ASN A 414 14.60 -15.38 -1.10
CA ASN A 414 14.82 -14.97 -2.48
C ASN A 414 16.30 -15.12 -2.86
N SER A 415 16.57 -15.49 -4.12
CA SER A 415 17.90 -15.83 -4.60
C SER A 415 18.10 -15.50 -6.08
N MET A 416 19.28 -15.01 -6.38
CA MET A 416 19.77 -14.73 -7.73
C MET A 416 20.32 -15.94 -8.48
N ARG A 417 20.33 -17.13 -7.88
CA ARG A 417 21.00 -18.34 -8.44
C ARG A 417 20.44 -18.84 -9.77
N SER A 418 19.21 -18.41 -10.16
CA SER A 418 18.60 -18.70 -11.45
C SER A 418 18.81 -17.61 -12.51
N GLY A 419 19.54 -16.53 -12.19
CA GLY A 419 19.83 -15.41 -13.09
C GLY A 419 18.93 -14.18 -12.89
N THR A 420 17.71 -14.37 -12.35
CA THR A 420 16.79 -13.32 -11.89
C THR A 420 16.46 -13.57 -10.42
N MET A 421 15.96 -12.56 -9.72
CA MET A 421 15.55 -12.74 -8.33
C MET A 421 14.28 -13.56 -8.27
N GLN A 422 14.37 -14.76 -7.70
CA GLN A 422 13.25 -15.70 -7.58
C GLN A 422 13.07 -16.18 -6.14
N ILE A 423 11.87 -16.64 -5.82
CA ILE A 423 11.58 -17.25 -4.52
C ILE A 423 12.05 -18.70 -4.55
N TRP A 424 12.78 -19.07 -3.50
CA TRP A 424 13.30 -20.41 -3.23
C TRP A 424 12.87 -20.86 -1.83
N ARG A 425 12.93 -22.15 -1.56
CA ARG A 425 12.83 -22.70 -0.21
C ARG A 425 13.93 -23.74 0.03
N MET A 426 14.27 -23.95 1.30
CA MET A 426 15.22 -24.96 1.75
C MET A 426 14.77 -25.56 3.07
N GLY A 427 15.33 -26.69 3.48
CA GLY A 427 15.15 -27.22 4.83
C GLY A 427 15.76 -26.30 5.89
N PRO A 428 15.39 -26.42 7.17
CA PRO A 428 15.77 -25.49 8.24
C PRO A 428 17.28 -25.48 8.55
N THR A 429 18.04 -26.44 7.99
CA THR A 429 19.50 -26.54 8.10
C THR A 429 20.24 -26.15 6.82
N GLY A 430 19.53 -25.58 5.82
CA GLY A 430 20.08 -25.16 4.53
C GLY A 430 20.15 -26.26 3.48
N ASP A 431 19.53 -27.41 3.72
CA ASP A 431 19.52 -28.54 2.82
C ASP A 431 18.44 -28.43 1.73
N THR A 432 18.68 -29.11 0.60
CA THR A 432 17.71 -29.27 -0.51
C THR A 432 17.04 -27.99 -0.99
N PRO A 433 17.78 -26.97 -1.47
CA PRO A 433 17.17 -25.75 -2.00
C PRO A 433 16.36 -26.05 -3.26
N GLU A 434 15.12 -25.53 -3.34
CA GLU A 434 14.16 -25.72 -4.42
C GLU A 434 13.62 -24.37 -4.88
N GLN A 435 13.58 -24.14 -6.20
CA GLN A 435 13.01 -22.93 -6.78
C GLN A 435 11.47 -23.01 -6.83
N ILE A 436 10.80 -21.94 -6.42
CA ILE A 436 9.33 -21.87 -6.32
C ILE A 436 8.73 -20.99 -7.42
N THR A 437 9.37 -19.85 -7.75
CA THR A 437 8.92 -18.98 -8.84
C THR A 437 9.85 -19.06 -10.04
N HIS A 438 9.30 -18.94 -11.28
CA HIS A 438 10.01 -19.17 -12.52
C HIS A 438 9.61 -18.18 -13.63
N ASP A 439 9.20 -16.96 -13.27
CA ASP A 439 8.74 -15.98 -14.25
C ASP A 439 9.78 -14.87 -14.52
N GLU A 440 9.43 -13.92 -15.38
CA GLU A 440 10.31 -12.82 -15.78
C GLU A 440 10.43 -11.69 -14.76
N TYR A 441 9.59 -11.68 -13.71
CA TYR A 441 9.63 -10.67 -12.65
C TYR A 441 10.74 -10.97 -11.64
N ASN A 442 11.21 -9.92 -10.98
CA ASN A 442 12.11 -10.07 -9.84
C ASN A 442 11.27 -10.17 -8.57
N ASN A 443 11.19 -11.38 -8.01
CA ASN A 443 10.31 -11.75 -6.90
C ASN A 443 11.05 -11.71 -5.57
N TRP A 444 10.55 -10.89 -4.60
CA TRP A 444 11.20 -10.63 -3.33
C TRP A 444 10.26 -10.85 -2.15
N PHE A 445 10.82 -11.18 -0.98
CA PHE A 445 10.16 -11.20 0.33
C PHE A 445 8.87 -12.02 0.35
N ALA A 446 9.01 -13.34 0.27
CA ALA A 446 7.90 -14.29 0.38
C ALA A 446 7.43 -14.40 1.83
N HIS A 447 6.19 -13.99 2.12
CA HIS A 447 5.57 -14.09 3.43
C HIS A 447 4.52 -15.18 3.43
N ILE A 448 4.73 -16.17 4.30
CA ILE A 448 3.90 -17.37 4.37
C ILE A 448 2.63 -17.07 5.17
N ALA A 449 1.47 -17.48 4.62
CA ALA A 449 0.20 -17.38 5.34
C ALA A 449 0.22 -18.21 6.64
N PRO A 450 -0.47 -17.78 7.71
CA PRO A 450 -0.47 -18.48 9.00
C PRO A 450 -0.92 -19.93 8.94
N ASP A 451 -1.74 -20.30 7.95
CA ASP A 451 -2.19 -21.68 7.73
C ASP A 451 -1.17 -22.55 6.95
N GLY A 452 -0.07 -21.96 6.51
CA GLY A 452 1.00 -22.62 5.76
C GLY A 452 0.64 -23.07 4.35
N LYS A 453 -0.46 -22.57 3.73
CA LYS A 453 -0.93 -23.06 2.43
C LYS A 453 -0.66 -22.15 1.25
N SER A 454 -0.34 -20.91 1.50
CA SER A 454 -0.06 -19.92 0.46
C SER A 454 0.97 -18.90 0.93
N LEU A 455 1.42 -18.07 0.00
CA LEU A 455 2.33 -16.98 0.28
C LEU A 455 1.97 -15.74 -0.55
N VAL A 456 2.35 -14.58 -0.02
CA VAL A 456 2.33 -13.30 -0.72
C VAL A 456 3.75 -12.78 -0.84
N TYR A 457 4.06 -12.10 -1.94
CA TYR A 457 5.37 -11.52 -2.18
C TYR A 457 5.28 -10.29 -3.08
N ILE A 458 6.33 -9.49 -3.11
CA ILE A 458 6.44 -8.34 -4.01
C ILE A 458 7.19 -8.74 -5.29
N ALA A 459 6.66 -8.32 -6.44
CA ALA A 459 7.25 -8.56 -7.75
C ALA A 459 7.57 -7.24 -8.43
N PHE A 460 8.84 -7.05 -8.75
CA PHE A 460 9.34 -5.91 -9.53
C PHE A 460 9.33 -6.25 -11.01
N PRO A 461 9.04 -5.28 -11.90
CA PRO A 461 9.10 -5.48 -13.35
C PRO A 461 10.49 -5.94 -13.84
N PRO A 462 10.58 -6.58 -15.00
CA PRO A 462 11.84 -7.11 -15.54
C PRO A 462 12.90 -6.04 -15.89
N ASP A 463 12.50 -4.77 -16.00
CA ASP A 463 13.42 -3.65 -16.27
C ASP A 463 14.14 -3.13 -15.01
N ILE A 464 13.80 -3.65 -13.83
CA ILE A 464 14.54 -3.39 -12.59
C ILE A 464 15.70 -4.39 -12.48
N GLU A 465 16.87 -3.89 -12.08
CA GLU A 465 18.04 -4.73 -11.84
C GLU A 465 17.70 -5.86 -10.84
N PRO A 466 17.91 -7.13 -11.19
CA PRO A 466 17.45 -8.25 -10.36
C PRO A 466 18.00 -8.28 -8.92
N ALA A 467 19.20 -7.73 -8.70
CA ALA A 467 19.80 -7.65 -7.36
C ALA A 467 19.31 -6.44 -6.54
N GLU A 468 18.35 -5.67 -7.06
CA GLU A 468 17.86 -4.47 -6.41
C GLU A 468 16.35 -4.56 -6.15
N HIS A 469 15.92 -3.97 -5.03
CA HIS A 469 14.51 -3.78 -4.66
C HIS A 469 14.27 -2.30 -4.30
N PRO A 470 14.32 -1.39 -5.31
CA PRO A 470 14.35 0.05 -5.09
C PRO A 470 13.02 0.61 -4.58
N TYR A 471 13.09 1.82 -3.99
CA TYR A 471 11.91 2.61 -3.65
C TYR A 471 11.17 3.10 -4.90
N TYR A 472 9.85 3.35 -4.74
CA TYR A 472 9.01 4.16 -5.62
C TYR A 472 8.98 3.67 -7.06
N LYS A 473 8.64 2.40 -7.22
CA LYS A 473 8.41 1.73 -8.49
C LYS A 473 6.97 1.23 -8.61
N HIS A 474 6.53 0.99 -9.83
CA HIS A 474 5.34 0.18 -10.06
C HIS A 474 5.69 -1.27 -9.75
N VAL A 475 5.01 -1.84 -8.76
CA VAL A 475 5.22 -3.22 -8.30
C VAL A 475 3.89 -3.92 -8.13
N TYR A 476 3.92 -5.25 -8.12
CA TYR A 476 2.76 -6.07 -7.79
C TYR A 476 2.95 -6.75 -6.44
N LEU A 477 1.88 -6.80 -5.64
CA LEU A 477 1.79 -7.85 -4.64
C LEU A 477 1.13 -9.06 -5.31
N ARG A 478 1.77 -10.20 -5.24
CA ARG A 478 1.33 -11.45 -5.86
C ARG A 478 1.10 -12.51 -4.80
N HIS A 479 0.07 -13.32 -4.99
CA HIS A 479 -0.32 -14.41 -4.10
C HIS A 479 -0.29 -15.73 -4.87
N MET A 480 0.23 -16.79 -4.25
CA MET A 480 0.31 -18.12 -4.86
C MET A 480 0.22 -19.23 -3.81
N PRO A 481 -0.09 -20.49 -4.22
CA PRO A 481 0.02 -21.64 -3.34
C PRO A 481 1.45 -21.84 -2.81
N ILE A 482 1.59 -22.42 -1.61
CA ILE A 482 2.88 -22.59 -0.92
C ILE A 482 3.87 -23.46 -1.71
N ASP A 483 3.40 -24.49 -2.40
CA ASP A 483 4.24 -25.42 -3.15
C ASP A 483 4.49 -24.98 -4.62
N GLY A 484 4.20 -23.71 -4.93
CA GLY A 484 4.32 -23.21 -6.30
C GLY A 484 3.02 -23.31 -7.09
N GLY A 485 3.05 -22.88 -8.36
CA GLY A 485 1.89 -22.85 -9.24
C GLY A 485 1.55 -21.43 -9.70
N PRO A 486 0.36 -21.21 -10.28
CA PRO A 486 -0.01 -19.90 -10.81
C PRO A 486 -0.08 -18.82 -9.72
N ALA A 487 0.70 -17.78 -9.90
CA ALA A 487 0.60 -16.58 -9.08
C ALA A 487 -0.41 -15.60 -9.67
N ARG A 488 -1.22 -14.96 -8.82
CA ARG A 488 -2.14 -13.89 -9.22
C ARG A 488 -1.72 -12.57 -8.60
N VAL A 489 -1.93 -11.46 -9.30
CA VAL A 489 -1.78 -10.13 -8.75
C VAL A 489 -2.94 -9.84 -7.79
N VAL A 490 -2.62 -9.48 -6.57
CA VAL A 490 -3.62 -9.11 -5.55
C VAL A 490 -3.63 -7.62 -5.24
N ALA A 491 -2.54 -6.91 -5.56
CA ALA A 491 -2.50 -5.45 -5.53
C ALA A 491 -1.53 -4.88 -6.55
N TYR A 492 -1.91 -3.75 -7.14
CA TYR A 492 -1.12 -2.91 -8.03
C TYR A 492 -0.66 -1.71 -7.20
N VAL A 493 0.64 -1.57 -6.99
CA VAL A 493 1.19 -0.66 -5.98
C VAL A 493 2.27 0.23 -6.58
N TYR A 494 2.26 1.50 -6.22
CA TYR A 494 3.43 2.36 -6.33
C TYR A 494 4.17 2.30 -4.99
N GLY A 495 5.33 1.61 -4.96
CA GLY A 495 6.03 1.25 -3.73
C GLY A 495 7.42 0.69 -4.00
N GLY A 496 7.75 -0.45 -3.43
CA GLY A 496 9.05 -1.12 -3.55
C GLY A 496 9.65 -1.40 -2.18
N GLN A 497 10.88 -0.93 -1.95
CA GLN A 497 11.52 -0.99 -0.64
C GLN A 497 10.61 -0.42 0.45
N GLY A 498 10.40 -1.16 1.53
CA GLY A 498 9.51 -0.78 2.62
C GLY A 498 8.04 -1.19 2.44
N THR A 499 7.63 -1.64 1.26
CA THR A 499 6.23 -2.00 1.01
C THR A 499 5.80 -3.22 1.82
N ILE A 500 6.59 -4.31 1.80
CA ILE A 500 6.26 -5.59 2.45
C ILE A 500 7.55 -6.40 2.75
N ASN A 501 8.47 -5.84 3.53
CA ASN A 501 9.77 -6.47 3.81
C ASN A 501 9.74 -7.52 4.93
N VAL A 502 8.66 -7.58 5.70
CA VAL A 502 8.51 -8.44 6.88
C VAL A 502 7.18 -9.18 6.86
N PRO A 503 7.01 -10.25 7.64
CA PRO A 503 5.75 -11.00 7.70
C PRO A 503 4.55 -10.08 7.98
N SER A 504 3.61 -10.01 7.04
CA SER A 504 2.56 -8.98 7.02
C SER A 504 1.13 -9.54 7.04
N TRP A 505 0.96 -10.84 7.21
CA TRP A 505 -0.35 -11.48 7.29
C TRP A 505 -1.07 -11.20 8.61
N SER A 506 -2.38 -10.96 8.53
CA SER A 506 -3.24 -11.02 9.70
C SER A 506 -3.28 -12.44 10.27
N PRO A 507 -3.48 -12.61 11.60
CA PRO A 507 -3.47 -13.95 12.22
C PRO A 507 -4.53 -14.92 11.68
N ASP A 508 -5.62 -14.40 11.10
CA ASP A 508 -6.67 -15.21 10.46
C ASP A 508 -6.36 -15.60 9.00
N GLY A 509 -5.22 -15.15 8.46
CA GLY A 509 -4.76 -15.46 7.11
C GLY A 509 -5.59 -14.87 5.97
N LYS A 510 -6.42 -13.85 6.23
CA LYS A 510 -7.29 -13.24 5.21
C LYS A 510 -6.79 -11.93 4.66
N THR A 511 -6.00 -11.22 5.44
CA THR A 511 -5.59 -9.86 5.14
C THR A 511 -4.08 -9.72 5.21
N VAL A 512 -3.52 -8.90 4.34
CA VAL A 512 -2.10 -8.52 4.36
C VAL A 512 -2.00 -7.03 4.62
N ALA A 513 -1.09 -6.62 5.50
CA ALA A 513 -0.74 -5.22 5.67
C ALA A 513 0.42 -4.86 4.74
N PHE A 514 0.40 -3.66 4.17
CA PHE A 514 1.47 -3.19 3.29
C PHE A 514 1.51 -1.67 3.25
N VAL A 515 2.55 -1.14 2.63
CA VAL A 515 2.71 0.31 2.41
C VAL A 515 2.74 0.60 0.91
N SER A 516 1.94 1.58 0.48
CA SER A 516 2.10 2.25 -0.80
C SER A 516 2.66 3.66 -0.59
N ASN A 517 3.24 4.26 -1.63
CA ASN A 517 3.91 5.55 -1.53
C ASN A 517 3.24 6.61 -2.40
N THR A 518 3.25 7.84 -1.93
CA THR A 518 2.76 9.01 -2.68
C THR A 518 3.36 10.28 -2.11
N GLY A 519 3.71 11.23 -2.99
CA GLY A 519 3.98 12.60 -2.57
C GLY A 519 2.70 13.33 -2.11
N GLU A 520 2.83 14.55 -1.64
CA GLU A 520 1.67 15.41 -1.30
C GLU A 520 0.89 15.84 -2.55
N TYR A 521 -0.41 16.06 -2.35
CA TYR A 521 -1.31 16.56 -3.40
C TYR A 521 -1.45 18.08 -3.33
#